data_5475132142dfde4f5d80f83e2d6c3120
#
_entry.id   5475132142dfde4f5d80f83e2d6c3120
#
_cell.length_a   1.000
_cell.length_b   1.000
_cell.length_c   1.000
_cell.angle_alpha   90.00
_cell.angle_beta   90.00
_cell.angle_gamma   90.00
#
_symmetry.space_group_name_H-M   'P 1'
#
loop_
_entity.id
_entity.type
_entity.pdbx_description
1 polymer ?
#
loop_
_entity_poly.entity_id
_entity_poly.type
_entity_poly.pdbx_seq_one_letter_code
_entity_poly.pdbx_strand_id
1 'polypeptide(L)'
;GHAIYDPCAPGSRLGTTRAQWNAAVAANPALPNLLDGLHFHTLCEQDSDALATTLDAVAQKFGDLLPRMQWLNFGGGHHITRPGYDIAMLERCITRAQQDWGVTVYLEPGEACALNAGFLLSRVLDVVQNGDTTIAILDASAACHMPDVIEMPYRPPLFAAAEPGEKPCTVRLAGPTCLAGDVIGDYGVDAVPNVGDLLVFGDMAIYTTC
;
A
#
# COMPACT_ATOMS: atom_id res chain seq x y z
N GLY A 1 -11.46 -3.47 3.12
CA GLY A 1 -10.00 -3.36 3.36
C GLY A 1 -9.62 -3.98 4.69
N HIS A 2 -8.35 -4.22 4.90
CA HIS A 2 -7.85 -4.66 6.19
C HIS A 2 -8.00 -3.52 7.20
N ALA A 3 -8.59 -3.78 8.37
CA ALA A 3 -8.90 -2.74 9.37
C ALA A 3 -7.67 -1.94 9.82
N ILE A 4 -6.48 -2.56 9.81
CA ILE A 4 -5.22 -1.91 10.18
C ILE A 4 -4.76 -0.85 9.16
N TYR A 5 -5.20 -0.97 7.89
CA TYR A 5 -4.82 -0.08 6.78
C TYR A 5 -5.99 0.77 6.29
N ASP A 6 -7.11 0.81 7.02
CA ASP A 6 -8.29 1.57 6.63
C ASP A 6 -8.11 3.06 7.02
N PRO A 7 -7.85 3.96 6.05
CA PRO A 7 -7.72 5.38 6.32
C PRO A 7 -9.04 6.03 6.77
N CYS A 8 -10.16 5.33 6.60
CA CYS A 8 -11.49 5.78 6.98
C CYS A 8 -11.99 5.15 8.29
N ALA A 9 -11.15 4.41 9.01
CA ALA A 9 -11.52 3.77 10.27
C ALA A 9 -12.01 4.78 11.31
N PRO A 10 -12.91 4.39 12.22
CA PRO A 10 -13.28 5.21 13.36
C PRO A 10 -12.04 5.68 14.15
N GLY A 11 -11.96 6.99 14.42
CA GLY A 11 -10.79 7.58 15.08
C GLY A 11 -9.63 7.95 14.15
N SER A 12 -9.75 7.70 12.85
CA SER A 12 -8.75 8.18 11.88
C SER A 12 -8.65 9.71 11.91
N ARG A 13 -7.41 10.20 11.79
CA ARG A 13 -7.12 11.64 11.63
C ARG A 13 -7.30 12.12 10.18
N LEU A 14 -7.52 11.20 9.26
CA LEU A 14 -7.58 11.47 7.83
C LEU A 14 -9.00 11.75 7.35
N GLY A 15 -9.11 12.67 6.41
CA GLY A 15 -10.36 13.00 5.74
C GLY A 15 -11.35 13.79 6.60
N THR A 16 -12.49 14.11 5.99
CA THR A 16 -13.59 14.85 6.59
C THR A 16 -14.88 14.04 6.48
N THR A 17 -15.52 13.74 7.60
CA THR A 17 -16.81 13.06 7.61
C THR A 17 -17.93 14.00 7.16
N ARG A 18 -19.05 13.44 6.71
CA ARG A 18 -20.23 14.25 6.35
C ARG A 18 -20.72 15.11 7.52
N ALA A 19 -20.64 14.62 8.75
CA ALA A 19 -21.05 15.39 9.93
C ALA A 19 -20.13 16.60 10.16
N GLN A 20 -18.81 16.42 10.03
CA GLN A 20 -17.83 17.51 10.13
C GLN A 20 -18.02 18.53 9.02
N TRP A 21 -18.26 18.08 7.78
CA TRP A 21 -18.57 18.95 6.65
C TRP A 21 -19.83 19.80 6.94
N ASN A 22 -20.92 19.19 7.38
CA ASN A 22 -22.15 19.91 7.69
C ASN A 22 -21.95 20.95 8.79
N ALA A 23 -21.18 20.63 9.83
CA ALA A 23 -20.86 21.57 10.89
C ALA A 23 -19.99 22.74 10.37
N ALA A 24 -19.02 22.47 9.51
CA ALA A 24 -18.17 23.50 8.90
C ALA A 24 -19.00 24.45 8.00
N VAL A 25 -19.90 23.91 7.18
CA VAL A 25 -20.80 24.72 6.34
C VAL A 25 -21.77 25.54 7.17
N ALA A 26 -22.29 25.00 8.29
CA ALA A 26 -23.12 25.74 9.18
C ALA A 26 -22.41 26.97 9.83
N ALA A 27 -21.11 26.78 10.11
CA ALA A 27 -20.28 27.87 10.65
C ALA A 27 -19.82 28.87 9.53
N ASN A 28 -19.65 28.40 8.30
CA ASN A 28 -19.28 29.22 7.14
C ASN A 28 -20.06 28.79 5.90
N PRO A 29 -21.22 29.38 5.63
CA PRO A 29 -22.07 29.02 4.48
C PRO A 29 -21.42 29.27 3.10
N ALA A 30 -20.32 30.03 3.02
CA ALA A 30 -19.59 30.27 1.79
C ALA A 30 -18.63 29.11 1.44
N LEU A 31 -18.33 28.22 2.38
CA LEU A 31 -17.37 27.16 2.23
C LEU A 31 -17.58 26.27 0.98
N PRO A 32 -18.80 25.85 0.62
CA PRO A 32 -19.03 25.08 -0.59
C PRO A 32 -18.62 25.77 -1.90
N ASN A 33 -18.56 27.10 -1.92
CA ASN A 33 -18.18 27.87 -3.08
C ASN A 33 -16.65 27.99 -3.27
N LEU A 34 -15.89 27.50 -2.29
CA LEU A 34 -14.44 27.49 -2.30
C LEU A 34 -13.86 26.14 -2.79
N LEU A 35 -14.75 25.17 -3.09
CA LEU A 35 -14.33 23.85 -3.54
C LEU A 35 -14.50 23.71 -5.05
N ASP A 36 -13.44 23.26 -5.72
CA ASP A 36 -13.44 22.91 -7.13
C ASP A 36 -13.51 21.39 -7.36
N GLY A 37 -13.24 20.57 -6.34
CA GLY A 37 -13.27 19.13 -6.45
C GLY A 37 -13.28 18.43 -5.12
N LEU A 38 -13.43 17.10 -5.18
CA LEU A 38 -13.36 16.21 -4.03
C LEU A 38 -12.28 15.15 -4.25
N HIS A 39 -11.66 14.73 -3.16
CA HIS A 39 -10.68 13.66 -3.12
C HIS A 39 -11.06 12.67 -2.03
N PHE A 40 -10.90 11.38 -2.33
CA PHE A 40 -10.93 10.32 -1.34
C PHE A 40 -9.78 9.35 -1.57
N HIS A 41 -9.22 8.82 -0.50
CA HIS A 41 -8.23 7.74 -0.54
C HIS A 41 -8.69 6.70 0.48
N THR A 42 -9.38 5.67 0.00
CA THR A 42 -10.06 4.68 0.84
C THR A 42 -9.58 3.27 0.58
N LEU A 43 -8.73 3.09 -0.42
CA LEU A 43 -8.22 1.81 -0.85
C LEU A 43 -6.75 1.66 -0.44
N CYS A 44 -6.36 0.42 -0.18
CA CYS A 44 -4.98 -0.01 -0.04
C CYS A 44 -4.89 -1.36 -0.71
N GLU A 45 -4.16 -1.46 -1.83
CA GLU A 45 -3.93 -2.67 -2.60
C GLU A 45 -5.22 -3.44 -2.96
N GLN A 46 -6.25 -2.73 -3.39
CA GLN A 46 -7.56 -3.32 -3.68
C GLN A 46 -7.92 -3.29 -5.16
N ASP A 47 -8.91 -4.12 -5.50
CA ASP A 47 -9.46 -4.22 -6.84
C ASP A 47 -10.59 -3.22 -7.08
N SER A 48 -11.05 -3.15 -8.32
CA SER A 48 -12.05 -2.19 -8.78
C SER A 48 -13.45 -2.40 -8.19
N ASP A 49 -13.77 -3.56 -7.65
CA ASP A 49 -15.03 -3.82 -6.92
C ASP A 49 -15.11 -3.00 -5.62
N ALA A 50 -13.98 -2.87 -4.92
CA ALA A 50 -13.88 -1.99 -3.75
C ALA A 50 -14.05 -0.52 -4.13
N LEU A 51 -13.53 -0.09 -5.30
CA LEU A 51 -13.78 1.24 -5.83
C LEU A 51 -15.26 1.46 -6.14
N ALA A 52 -15.92 0.51 -6.80
CA ALA A 52 -17.35 0.61 -7.11
C ALA A 52 -18.19 0.82 -5.83
N THR A 53 -17.90 0.03 -4.78
CA THR A 53 -18.53 0.17 -3.47
C THR A 53 -18.25 1.55 -2.84
N THR A 54 -17.02 2.05 -2.98
CA THR A 54 -16.64 3.38 -2.48
C THR A 54 -17.41 4.49 -3.19
N LEU A 55 -17.55 4.40 -4.52
CA LEU A 55 -18.29 5.39 -5.31
C LEU A 55 -19.77 5.43 -4.92
N ASP A 56 -20.39 4.30 -4.62
CA ASP A 56 -21.75 4.27 -4.09
C ASP A 56 -21.86 5.01 -2.75
N ALA A 57 -20.89 4.80 -1.86
CA ALA A 57 -20.84 5.50 -0.58
C ALA A 57 -20.59 7.02 -0.76
N VAL A 58 -19.74 7.41 -1.72
CA VAL A 58 -19.50 8.82 -2.05
C VAL A 58 -20.76 9.46 -2.61
N ALA A 59 -21.45 8.80 -3.55
CA ALA A 59 -22.71 9.27 -4.10
C ALA A 59 -23.80 9.44 -3.01
N GLN A 60 -23.88 8.49 -2.09
CA GLN A 60 -24.83 8.55 -0.98
C GLN A 60 -24.53 9.68 0.01
N LYS A 61 -23.25 9.88 0.35
CA LYS A 61 -22.86 10.78 1.43
C LYS A 61 -22.55 12.20 0.95
N PHE A 62 -22.08 12.38 -0.27
CA PHE A 62 -21.59 13.64 -0.82
C PHE A 62 -22.16 13.95 -2.22
N GLY A 63 -23.15 13.19 -2.68
CA GLY A 63 -23.75 13.32 -4.00
C GLY A 63 -24.34 14.71 -4.29
N ASP A 64 -24.77 15.45 -3.27
CA ASP A 64 -25.25 16.81 -3.38
C ASP A 64 -24.14 17.82 -3.75
N LEU A 65 -22.89 17.48 -3.51
CA LEU A 65 -21.74 18.33 -3.85
C LEU A 65 -21.21 18.04 -5.26
N LEU A 66 -21.24 16.78 -5.69
CA LEU A 66 -20.58 16.31 -6.91
C LEU A 66 -20.95 17.07 -8.20
N PRO A 67 -22.23 17.44 -8.44
CA PRO A 67 -22.59 18.20 -9.66
C PRO A 67 -22.01 19.63 -9.73
N ARG A 68 -21.42 20.09 -8.63
CA ARG A 68 -20.76 21.42 -8.55
C ARG A 68 -19.24 21.33 -8.68
N MET A 69 -18.70 20.10 -8.64
CA MET A 69 -17.27 19.87 -8.70
C MET A 69 -16.79 19.82 -10.15
N GLN A 70 -15.58 20.27 -10.37
CA GLN A 70 -14.90 20.17 -11.68
C GLN A 70 -14.16 18.84 -11.80
N TRP A 71 -13.73 18.27 -10.66
CA TRP A 71 -12.97 17.03 -10.63
C TRP A 71 -13.31 16.17 -9.40
N LEU A 72 -13.06 14.87 -9.55
CA LEU A 72 -13.14 13.88 -8.48
C LEU A 72 -11.89 13.01 -8.55
N ASN A 73 -11.11 12.99 -7.47
CA ASN A 73 -9.92 12.16 -7.36
C ASN A 73 -10.23 10.92 -6.52
N PHE A 74 -10.03 9.75 -7.12
CA PHE A 74 -10.30 8.46 -6.48
C PHE A 74 -9.16 8.01 -5.54
N GLY A 75 -8.07 8.80 -5.45
CA GLY A 75 -6.90 8.48 -4.64
C GLY A 75 -6.07 7.33 -5.19
N GLY A 76 -5.27 6.76 -4.32
CA GLY A 76 -4.41 5.62 -4.60
C GLY A 76 -4.96 4.28 -4.13
N GLY A 77 -4.10 3.28 -4.03
CA GLY A 77 -4.42 1.93 -3.60
C GLY A 77 -5.10 1.06 -4.65
N HIS A 78 -5.12 1.51 -5.91
CA HIS A 78 -5.65 0.77 -7.06
C HIS A 78 -4.56 -0.11 -7.66
N HIS A 79 -4.70 -1.42 -7.59
CA HIS A 79 -3.73 -2.39 -8.11
C HIS A 79 -3.83 -2.63 -9.63
N ILE A 80 -3.91 -1.58 -10.42
CA ILE A 80 -4.27 -1.58 -11.85
C ILE A 80 -3.39 -2.53 -12.69
N THR A 81 -2.12 -2.67 -12.35
CA THR A 81 -1.15 -3.48 -13.10
C THR A 81 -1.01 -4.92 -12.57
N ARG A 82 -1.72 -5.24 -11.48
CA ARG A 82 -1.71 -6.60 -10.92
C ARG A 82 -2.43 -7.57 -11.88
N PRO A 83 -1.88 -8.79 -12.09
CA PRO A 83 -2.60 -9.82 -12.83
C PRO A 83 -3.99 -10.10 -12.25
N GLY A 84 -5.00 -10.10 -13.10
CA GLY A 84 -6.40 -10.35 -12.71
C GLY A 84 -7.19 -9.14 -12.24
N TYR A 85 -6.61 -7.94 -12.22
CA TYR A 85 -7.36 -6.72 -11.94
C TYR A 85 -8.43 -6.46 -13.02
N ASP A 86 -9.67 -6.16 -12.62
CA ASP A 86 -10.77 -5.87 -13.56
C ASP A 86 -10.71 -4.42 -14.07
N ILE A 87 -9.94 -4.23 -15.14
CA ILE A 87 -9.81 -2.93 -15.82
C ILE A 87 -11.16 -2.44 -16.35
N ALA A 88 -12.01 -3.34 -16.87
CA ALA A 88 -13.30 -2.95 -17.40
C ALA A 88 -14.23 -2.38 -16.31
N MET A 89 -14.14 -2.88 -15.08
CA MET A 89 -14.87 -2.31 -13.95
C MET A 89 -14.32 -0.94 -13.57
N LEU A 90 -12.99 -0.75 -13.58
CA LEU A 90 -12.38 0.57 -13.35
C LEU A 90 -12.89 1.58 -14.39
N GLU A 91 -12.89 1.21 -15.68
CA GLU A 91 -13.39 2.05 -16.76
C GLU A 91 -14.86 2.42 -16.56
N ARG A 92 -15.70 1.46 -16.13
CA ARG A 92 -17.10 1.73 -15.76
C ARG A 92 -17.22 2.72 -14.60
N CYS A 93 -16.39 2.60 -13.58
CA CYS A 93 -16.38 3.53 -12.46
C CYS A 93 -16.02 4.95 -12.91
N ILE A 94 -14.99 5.09 -13.73
CA ILE A 94 -14.56 6.39 -14.30
C ILE A 94 -15.69 6.98 -15.17
N THR A 95 -16.20 6.19 -16.11
CA THR A 95 -17.28 6.61 -17.03
C THR A 95 -18.52 7.05 -16.26
N ARG A 96 -18.92 6.30 -15.23
CA ARG A 96 -20.04 6.66 -14.37
C ARG A 96 -19.83 8.02 -13.72
N ALA A 97 -18.67 8.27 -13.12
CA ALA A 97 -18.40 9.55 -12.47
C ALA A 97 -18.44 10.73 -13.46
N GLN A 98 -17.91 10.53 -14.66
CA GLN A 98 -17.94 11.53 -15.73
C GLN A 98 -19.36 11.80 -16.24
N GLN A 99 -20.16 10.76 -16.41
CA GLN A 99 -21.54 10.87 -16.94
C GLN A 99 -22.52 11.41 -15.91
N ASP A 100 -22.48 10.88 -14.68
CA ASP A 100 -23.44 11.23 -13.64
C ASP A 100 -23.18 12.62 -13.04
N TRP A 101 -21.91 13.05 -12.98
CA TRP A 101 -21.53 14.28 -12.26
C TRP A 101 -20.78 15.31 -13.10
N GLY A 102 -20.39 14.96 -14.33
CA GLY A 102 -19.69 15.90 -15.23
C GLY A 102 -18.25 16.22 -14.82
N VAL A 103 -17.63 15.39 -13.97
CA VAL A 103 -16.30 15.66 -13.38
C VAL A 103 -15.16 15.10 -14.22
N THR A 104 -13.98 15.73 -14.14
CA THR A 104 -12.72 15.10 -14.54
C THR A 104 -12.29 14.12 -13.43
N VAL A 105 -11.96 12.88 -13.80
CA VAL A 105 -11.51 11.87 -12.85
C VAL A 105 -9.99 11.84 -12.79
N TYR A 106 -9.45 11.81 -11.57
CA TYR A 106 -8.04 11.59 -11.27
C TYR A 106 -7.85 10.31 -10.47
N LEU A 107 -6.69 9.69 -10.63
CA LEU A 107 -6.22 8.51 -9.90
C LEU A 107 -4.78 8.74 -9.44
N GLU A 108 -4.40 8.11 -8.33
CA GLU A 108 -3.04 8.19 -7.74
C GLU A 108 -2.42 6.80 -7.57
N PRO A 109 -2.28 5.98 -8.64
CA PRO A 109 -1.81 4.60 -8.54
C PRO A 109 -0.29 4.56 -8.31
N GLY A 110 0.18 4.68 -7.08
CA GLY A 110 1.60 4.67 -6.74
C GLY A 110 2.25 3.32 -7.00
N GLU A 111 1.94 2.33 -6.19
CA GLU A 111 2.50 0.97 -6.27
C GLU A 111 2.26 0.32 -7.62
N ALA A 112 1.08 0.44 -8.18
CA ALA A 112 0.74 -0.14 -9.47
C ALA A 112 1.66 0.33 -10.61
N CYS A 113 2.22 1.55 -10.53
CA CYS A 113 3.14 2.07 -11.55
C CYS A 113 4.53 1.43 -11.48
N ALA A 114 4.92 0.91 -10.33
CA ALA A 114 6.25 0.36 -10.08
C ALA A 114 6.23 -1.12 -9.70
N LEU A 115 5.06 -1.78 -9.78
CA LEU A 115 4.90 -3.19 -9.43
C LEU A 115 5.87 -4.07 -10.22
N ASN A 116 6.68 -4.84 -9.51
CA ASN A 116 7.73 -5.71 -10.06
C ASN A 116 8.80 -5.00 -10.93
N ALA A 117 8.95 -3.69 -10.80
CA ALA A 117 9.86 -2.91 -11.64
C ALA A 117 11.30 -2.87 -11.13
N GLY A 118 11.59 -3.33 -9.90
CA GLY A 118 12.93 -3.26 -9.32
C GLY A 118 13.27 -4.41 -8.38
N PHE A 119 14.58 -4.58 -8.18
CA PHE A 119 15.15 -5.55 -7.26
C PHE A 119 16.07 -4.86 -6.26
N LEU A 120 16.10 -5.35 -5.03
CA LEU A 120 17.11 -4.99 -4.06
C LEU A 120 18.08 -6.16 -3.90
N LEU A 121 19.37 -5.89 -4.15
CA LEU A 121 20.46 -6.82 -3.87
C LEU A 121 21.02 -6.49 -2.49
N SER A 122 21.08 -7.49 -1.63
CA SER A 122 21.64 -7.36 -0.29
C SER A 122 22.64 -8.47 -0.01
N ARG A 123 23.74 -8.09 0.66
CA ARG A 123 24.81 -9.01 1.02
C ARG A 123 24.64 -9.49 2.44
N VAL A 124 24.89 -10.78 2.67
CA VAL A 124 24.98 -11.36 4.00
C VAL A 124 26.28 -10.91 4.67
N LEU A 125 26.16 -10.20 5.79
CA LEU A 125 27.28 -9.70 6.57
C LEU A 125 27.71 -10.70 7.65
N ASP A 126 26.74 -11.39 8.25
CA ASP A 126 26.98 -12.38 9.31
C ASP A 126 25.83 -13.40 9.34
N VAL A 127 26.11 -14.57 9.92
CA VAL A 127 25.12 -15.60 10.20
C VAL A 127 25.28 -16.06 11.63
N VAL A 128 24.24 -15.85 12.43
CA VAL A 128 24.25 -16.17 13.86
C VAL A 128 23.18 -17.17 14.21
N GLN A 129 23.45 -17.98 15.24
CA GLN A 129 22.47 -18.88 15.84
C GLN A 129 22.04 -18.32 17.19
N ASN A 130 20.73 -18.13 17.39
CA ASN A 130 20.17 -17.74 18.67
C ASN A 130 19.00 -18.66 19.03
N GLY A 131 19.21 -19.52 20.03
CA GLY A 131 18.31 -20.62 20.31
C GLY A 131 18.13 -21.50 19.08
N ASP A 132 16.89 -21.75 18.67
CA ASP A 132 16.55 -22.59 17.49
C ASP A 132 16.44 -21.76 16.20
N THR A 133 16.75 -20.47 16.24
CA THR A 133 16.64 -19.56 15.09
C THR A 133 17.99 -19.27 14.48
N THR A 134 18.12 -19.60 13.18
CA THR A 134 19.24 -19.14 12.34
C THR A 134 18.90 -17.77 11.77
N ILE A 135 19.80 -16.80 11.96
CA ILE A 135 19.60 -15.40 11.54
C ILE A 135 20.73 -15.00 10.60
N ALA A 136 20.39 -14.54 9.40
CA ALA A 136 21.33 -13.90 8.49
C ALA A 136 21.18 -12.38 8.60
N ILE A 137 22.26 -11.70 8.94
CA ILE A 137 22.35 -10.25 9.05
C ILE A 137 22.79 -9.70 7.70
N LEU A 138 22.01 -8.76 7.16
CA LEU A 138 22.20 -8.20 5.84
C LEU A 138 22.80 -6.78 5.90
N ASP A 139 23.36 -6.30 4.79
CA ASP A 139 23.73 -4.90 4.61
C ASP A 139 22.52 -3.99 4.23
N ALA A 140 21.33 -4.56 4.16
CA ALA A 140 20.07 -3.84 4.09
C ALA A 140 19.29 -3.92 5.40
N SER A 141 18.50 -2.89 5.69
CA SER A 141 17.66 -2.78 6.89
C SER A 141 16.21 -2.59 6.49
N ALA A 142 15.28 -3.27 7.16
CA ALA A 142 13.86 -3.04 6.98
C ALA A 142 13.52 -1.56 7.27
N ALA A 143 14.06 -0.99 8.34
CA ALA A 143 13.80 0.40 8.73
C ALA A 143 14.26 1.43 7.68
N CYS A 144 15.37 1.16 6.95
CA CYS A 144 15.98 2.12 6.04
C CYS A 144 15.64 1.88 4.58
N HIS A 145 15.42 0.62 4.17
CA HIS A 145 15.31 0.24 2.77
C HIS A 145 13.96 -0.38 2.41
N MET A 146 13.18 -0.82 3.40
CA MET A 146 11.90 -1.50 3.24
C MET A 146 10.94 -1.10 4.37
N PRO A 147 10.63 0.19 4.57
CA PRO A 147 9.85 0.64 5.72
C PRO A 147 8.46 -0.03 5.82
N ASP A 148 7.86 -0.38 4.70
CA ASP A 148 6.56 -1.05 4.66
C ASP A 148 6.58 -2.45 5.30
N VAL A 149 7.73 -3.12 5.37
CA VAL A 149 7.88 -4.38 6.12
C VAL A 149 7.51 -4.19 7.59
N ILE A 150 7.78 -3.01 8.14
CA ILE A 150 7.49 -2.66 9.54
C ILE A 150 6.14 -1.96 9.67
N GLU A 151 5.87 -0.97 8.81
CA GLU A 151 4.70 -0.10 8.88
C GLU A 151 3.42 -0.80 8.38
N MET A 152 3.55 -1.64 7.37
CA MET A 152 2.47 -2.43 6.76
C MET A 152 2.91 -3.90 6.63
N PRO A 153 3.03 -4.64 7.73
CA PRO A 153 3.77 -5.90 7.80
C PRO A 153 3.46 -6.87 6.66
N TYR A 154 4.44 -7.06 5.81
CA TYR A 154 4.47 -8.06 4.75
C TYR A 154 5.89 -8.63 4.64
N ARG A 155 6.03 -9.72 3.91
CA ARG A 155 7.33 -10.31 3.65
C ARG A 155 7.69 -10.10 2.16
N PRO A 156 8.75 -9.33 1.86
CA PRO A 156 9.18 -9.12 0.48
C PRO A 156 9.47 -10.43 -0.24
N PRO A 157 9.13 -10.56 -1.53
CA PRO A 157 9.52 -11.72 -2.33
C PRO A 157 11.04 -11.86 -2.35
N LEU A 158 11.55 -13.05 -2.02
CA LEU A 158 12.97 -13.38 -2.11
C LEU A 158 13.17 -14.45 -3.17
N PHE A 159 14.08 -14.20 -4.12
CA PHE A 159 14.38 -15.17 -5.18
C PHE A 159 14.95 -16.46 -4.59
N ALA A 160 14.52 -17.58 -5.16
CA ALA A 160 14.88 -18.94 -4.71
C ALA A 160 14.48 -19.27 -3.27
N ALA A 161 13.63 -18.47 -2.62
CA ALA A 161 13.07 -18.77 -1.30
C ALA A 161 11.61 -19.22 -1.39
N ALA A 162 11.10 -19.75 -0.29
CA ALA A 162 9.73 -20.20 -0.11
C ALA A 162 9.20 -19.77 1.26
N GLU A 163 8.00 -20.22 1.62
CA GLU A 163 7.47 -20.04 2.97
C GLU A 163 8.32 -20.82 4.01
N PRO A 164 8.39 -20.33 5.25
CA PRO A 164 9.05 -21.04 6.32
C PRO A 164 8.52 -22.48 6.43
N GLY A 165 9.43 -23.45 6.47
CA GLY A 165 9.09 -24.87 6.55
C GLY A 165 8.82 -25.60 5.23
N GLU A 166 8.72 -24.87 4.10
CA GLU A 166 8.56 -25.51 2.78
C GLU A 166 9.87 -25.97 2.16
N LYS A 167 11.00 -25.50 2.72
CA LYS A 167 12.37 -25.89 2.31
C LYS A 167 13.16 -26.43 3.49
N PRO A 168 14.30 -27.11 3.25
CA PRO A 168 15.07 -27.76 4.30
C PRO A 168 15.52 -26.88 5.45
N CYS A 169 15.76 -25.59 5.19
CA CYS A 169 16.19 -24.63 6.20
C CYS A 169 15.21 -23.48 6.29
N THR A 170 15.00 -22.96 7.52
CA THR A 170 14.33 -21.67 7.73
C THR A 170 15.34 -20.69 8.29
N VAL A 171 15.46 -19.52 7.66
CA VAL A 171 16.38 -18.47 8.04
C VAL A 171 15.62 -17.16 8.24
N ARG A 172 15.88 -16.50 9.36
CA ARG A 172 15.44 -15.11 9.61
C ARG A 172 16.40 -14.15 8.94
N LEU A 173 15.89 -13.23 8.14
CA LEU A 173 16.66 -12.13 7.57
C LEU A 173 16.44 -10.87 8.41
N ALA A 174 17.53 -10.22 8.80
CA ALA A 174 17.49 -9.03 9.66
C ALA A 174 18.52 -7.99 9.20
N GLY A 175 18.28 -6.73 9.52
CA GLY A 175 19.19 -5.63 9.26
C GLY A 175 20.28 -5.49 10.33
N PRO A 176 21.28 -4.62 10.10
CA PRO A 176 22.41 -4.44 10.96
C PRO A 176 22.19 -3.34 12.02
N THR A 177 20.99 -2.79 12.14
CA THR A 177 20.72 -1.67 13.06
C THR A 177 20.55 -2.14 14.51
N CYS A 178 20.59 -1.20 15.45
CA CYS A 178 20.33 -1.49 16.87
C CYS A 178 18.86 -1.68 17.21
N LEU A 179 17.94 -1.55 16.24
CA LEU A 179 16.51 -1.73 16.45
C LEU A 179 16.17 -3.22 16.49
N ALA A 180 15.63 -3.71 17.60
CA ALA A 180 15.20 -5.11 17.72
C ALA A 180 14.14 -5.51 16.67
N GLY A 181 13.37 -4.56 16.18
CA GLY A 181 12.37 -4.75 15.13
C GLY A 181 12.92 -4.67 13.70
N ASP A 182 14.23 -4.51 13.50
CA ASP A 182 14.86 -4.50 12.18
C ASP A 182 14.95 -5.93 11.60
N VAL A 183 13.80 -6.54 11.41
CA VAL A 183 13.61 -7.89 10.88
C VAL A 183 12.84 -7.80 9.58
N ILE A 184 13.39 -8.41 8.52
CA ILE A 184 12.77 -8.44 7.20
C ILE A 184 11.74 -9.55 7.11
N GLY A 185 12.08 -10.74 7.62
CA GLY A 185 11.16 -11.88 7.65
C GLY A 185 11.87 -13.22 7.78
N ASP A 186 11.07 -14.27 7.92
CA ASP A 186 11.53 -15.65 7.95
C ASP A 186 11.28 -16.30 6.57
N TYR A 187 12.29 -16.99 6.03
CA TYR A 187 12.25 -17.59 4.69
C TYR A 187 12.68 -19.05 4.71
N GLY A 188 11.98 -19.88 3.96
CA GLY A 188 12.42 -21.23 3.62
C GLY A 188 13.49 -21.18 2.52
N VAL A 189 14.65 -21.79 2.74
CA VAL A 189 15.78 -21.82 1.81
C VAL A 189 16.34 -23.24 1.68
N ASP A 190 17.00 -23.53 0.54
CA ASP A 190 17.59 -24.88 0.33
C ASP A 190 18.80 -25.12 1.22
N ALA A 191 19.56 -24.06 1.52
CA ALA A 191 20.69 -24.07 2.43
C ALA A 191 20.80 -22.71 3.15
N VAL A 192 21.35 -22.70 4.35
CA VAL A 192 21.67 -21.46 5.07
C VAL A 192 22.69 -20.67 4.24
N PRO A 193 22.46 -19.40 3.95
CA PRO A 193 23.41 -18.59 3.19
C PRO A 193 24.71 -18.39 3.95
N ASN A 194 25.80 -18.21 3.21
CA ASN A 194 27.11 -17.91 3.78
C ASN A 194 27.35 -16.39 3.86
N VAL A 195 28.26 -15.98 4.72
CA VAL A 195 28.74 -14.60 4.74
C VAL A 195 29.34 -14.26 3.37
N GLY A 196 28.89 -13.14 2.80
CA GLY A 196 29.27 -12.67 1.48
C GLY A 196 28.29 -13.04 0.36
N ASP A 197 27.36 -13.97 0.57
CA ASP A 197 26.33 -14.30 -0.41
C ASP A 197 25.44 -13.10 -0.70
N LEU A 198 24.94 -13.02 -1.94
CA LEU A 198 23.99 -12.01 -2.37
C LEU A 198 22.57 -12.59 -2.38
N LEU A 199 21.66 -11.92 -1.72
CA LEU A 199 20.24 -12.17 -1.74
C LEU A 199 19.54 -11.14 -2.63
N VAL A 200 18.51 -11.56 -3.37
CA VAL A 200 17.79 -10.71 -4.31
C VAL A 200 16.34 -10.65 -3.90
N PHE A 201 15.91 -9.50 -3.41
CA PHE A 201 14.50 -9.22 -3.14
C PHE A 201 13.82 -8.68 -4.40
N GLY A 202 12.63 -9.20 -4.68
CA GLY A 202 11.76 -8.74 -5.76
C GLY A 202 10.84 -7.61 -5.32
N ASP A 203 10.25 -6.95 -6.30
CA ASP A 203 9.25 -5.89 -6.10
C ASP A 203 9.73 -4.75 -5.17
N MET A 204 10.97 -4.31 -5.39
CA MET A 204 11.67 -3.36 -4.54
C MET A 204 11.81 -1.96 -5.17
N ALA A 205 10.96 -1.59 -6.13
CA ALA A 205 10.97 -0.26 -6.74
C ALA A 205 10.01 0.73 -6.09
N ILE A 206 9.21 0.28 -5.13
CA ILE A 206 8.18 1.09 -4.48
C ILE A 206 8.45 1.21 -2.99
N TYR A 207 8.36 2.43 -2.45
CA TYR A 207 8.59 2.80 -1.04
C TYR A 207 9.92 2.31 -0.45
N THR A 208 10.87 1.93 -1.30
CA THR A 208 12.15 1.33 -0.88
C THR A 208 13.36 2.20 -1.27
N THR A 209 13.18 3.15 -2.16
CA THR A 209 14.23 4.10 -2.57
C THR A 209 14.12 5.37 -1.74
N CYS A 210 14.74 5.37 -0.59
CA CYS A 210 14.82 6.54 0.30
C CYS A 210 16.17 7.24 0.15
#